data_91ef8cbfe3e531e2138903480ed63ca8
#
_entry.id   91ef8cbfe3e531e2138903480ed63ca8
#
_cell.length_a   1.000
_cell.length_b   1.000
_cell.length_c   1.000
_cell.angle_alpha   90.00
_cell.angle_beta   90.00
_cell.angle_gamma   90.00
#
_symmetry.space_group_name_H-M   'P 1'
#
loop_
_entity.id
_entity.type
_entity.pdbx_description
1 polymer ?
#
loop_
_entity_poly.entity_id
_entity_poly.type
_entity_poly.pdbx_seq_one_letter_code
_entity_poly.pdbx_strand_id
1 'polypeptide(L)'
;MNDLLNITTDTSKLTPIEIALGIDENGMTTAKKLYEFLELNTAVYARWFRSNILENEFAEEGTDYFPFNTNVECGGQASKDAKLTARFAKKLSMTQKNERGEQARDYFTKVEDKAKEMVLRLQEMSPELRLLINMEMEQKRQAAELAEIK
;
A
#
# COMPACT_ATOMS: atom_id res chain seq x y z
N MET A 1 -2.47 -16.61 -13.46
CA MET A 1 -1.97 -15.43 -12.73
C MET A 1 -3.10 -14.80 -11.95
N ASN A 2 -2.90 -14.60 -10.67
CA ASN A 2 -3.95 -13.99 -9.86
C ASN A 2 -4.11 -12.53 -10.24
N ASP A 3 -5.32 -12.19 -10.59
CA ASP A 3 -5.70 -10.81 -10.81
C ASP A 3 -5.59 -10.06 -9.46
N LEU A 4 -4.80 -8.99 -9.42
CA LEU A 4 -4.68 -8.17 -8.22
C LEU A 4 -6.02 -7.56 -7.79
N LEU A 5 -7.01 -7.59 -8.67
CA LEU A 5 -8.35 -7.09 -8.36
C LEU A 5 -9.29 -8.17 -7.81
N ASN A 6 -8.85 -9.42 -7.76
CA ASN A 6 -9.63 -10.50 -7.16
C ASN A 6 -9.47 -10.47 -5.66
N ILE A 7 -10.48 -9.99 -4.98
CA ILE A 7 -10.47 -9.87 -3.53
C ILE A 7 -10.97 -11.17 -2.91
N THR A 8 -10.12 -11.82 -2.12
CA THR A 8 -10.57 -12.94 -1.31
C THR A 8 -11.14 -12.42 0.00
N THR A 9 -12.16 -13.08 0.50
CA THR A 9 -12.99 -12.58 1.59
C THR A 9 -12.29 -12.51 2.95
N ASP A 10 -11.23 -13.28 3.15
CA ASP A 10 -10.63 -13.44 4.47
C ASP A 10 -9.67 -12.33 4.87
N THR A 11 -9.28 -11.49 3.92
CA THR A 11 -8.41 -10.34 4.18
C THR A 11 -9.15 -9.05 3.89
N SER A 12 -10.40 -8.98 4.32
CA SER A 12 -11.34 -7.94 3.96
C SER A 12 -10.88 -6.50 4.23
N LYS A 13 -9.88 -6.32 5.10
CA LYS A 13 -9.35 -4.99 5.42
C LYS A 13 -8.16 -4.58 4.56
N LEU A 14 -7.63 -5.49 3.75
CA LEU A 14 -6.47 -5.22 2.90
C LEU A 14 -6.89 -5.25 1.43
N THR A 15 -6.39 -4.28 0.69
CA THR A 15 -6.59 -4.26 -0.77
C THR A 15 -5.64 -5.25 -1.44
N PRO A 16 -5.94 -5.65 -2.70
CA PRO A 16 -5.04 -6.57 -3.41
C PRO A 16 -3.59 -6.10 -3.49
N ILE A 17 -3.36 -4.82 -3.71
CA ILE A 17 -1.99 -4.30 -3.75
C ILE A 17 -1.33 -4.37 -2.36
N GLU A 18 -2.08 -4.12 -1.31
CA GLU A 18 -1.55 -4.23 0.06
C GLU A 18 -1.11 -5.64 0.39
N ILE A 19 -1.89 -6.63 -0.03
CA ILE A 19 -1.52 -8.04 0.14
C ILE A 19 -0.24 -8.34 -0.63
N ALA A 20 -0.15 -7.89 -1.88
CA ALA A 20 1.02 -8.11 -2.72
C ALA A 20 2.29 -7.47 -2.13
N LEU A 21 2.16 -6.30 -1.52
CA LEU A 21 3.28 -5.59 -0.91
C LEU A 21 3.66 -6.14 0.47
N GLY A 22 2.88 -7.08 1.00
CA GLY A 22 3.15 -7.68 2.30
C GLY A 22 2.79 -6.79 3.49
N ILE A 23 1.79 -5.93 3.31
CA ILE A 23 1.30 -5.08 4.39
C ILE A 23 0.68 -5.95 5.48
N ASP A 24 1.08 -5.71 6.72
CA ASP A 24 0.60 -6.47 7.87
C ASP A 24 -0.63 -5.80 8.53
N GLU A 25 -1.08 -6.38 9.63
CA GLU A 25 -2.24 -5.87 10.36
C GLU A 25 -2.01 -4.48 10.97
N ASN A 26 -0.76 -4.07 11.12
CA ASN A 26 -0.41 -2.74 11.61
C ASN A 26 -0.29 -1.69 10.50
N GLY A 27 -0.55 -2.10 9.26
CA GLY A 27 -0.44 -1.21 8.11
C GLY A 27 0.98 -0.98 7.65
N MET A 28 1.88 -1.91 7.93
CA MET A 28 3.31 -1.77 7.66
C MET A 28 3.82 -2.94 6.83
N THR A 29 4.86 -2.68 6.06
CA THR A 29 5.67 -3.73 5.43
C THR A 29 7.14 -3.40 5.69
N THR A 30 8.06 -4.11 5.04
CA THR A 30 9.48 -3.82 5.15
C THR A 30 10.07 -3.50 3.79
N ALA A 31 11.19 -2.79 3.78
CA ALA A 31 11.90 -2.47 2.55
C ALA A 31 12.30 -3.75 1.80
N LYS A 32 12.71 -4.78 2.53
CA LYS A 32 13.09 -6.06 1.92
C LYS A 32 11.90 -6.75 1.27
N LYS A 33 10.73 -6.75 1.91
CA LYS A 33 9.52 -7.32 1.32
C LYS A 33 9.09 -6.57 0.07
N LEU A 34 9.16 -5.23 0.11
CA LEU A 34 8.86 -4.41 -1.05
C LEU A 34 9.85 -4.71 -2.19
N TYR A 35 11.12 -4.82 -1.86
CA TYR A 35 12.16 -5.10 -2.84
C TYR A 35 11.94 -6.46 -3.51
N GLU A 36 11.54 -7.47 -2.73
CA GLU A 36 11.17 -8.78 -3.26
C GLU A 36 10.00 -8.69 -4.23
N PHE A 37 8.96 -7.97 -3.84
CA PHE A 37 7.79 -7.76 -4.71
C PHE A 37 8.21 -7.13 -6.04
N LEU A 38 9.12 -6.16 -5.98
CA LEU A 38 9.57 -5.42 -7.16
C LEU A 38 10.46 -6.26 -8.09
N GLU A 39 10.91 -7.44 -7.63
CA GLU A 39 11.76 -8.35 -8.41
C GLU A 39 13.02 -7.69 -8.94
N LEU A 40 13.63 -6.85 -8.11
CA LEU A 40 14.86 -6.17 -8.47
C LEU A 40 16.08 -7.03 -8.10
N ASN A 41 17.23 -6.73 -8.71
CA ASN A 41 18.46 -7.47 -8.48
C ASN A 41 18.92 -7.34 -7.04
N THR A 42 19.08 -8.46 -6.34
CA THR A 42 19.47 -8.48 -4.92
C THR A 42 20.84 -7.87 -4.69
N ALA A 43 21.72 -7.87 -5.69
CA ALA A 43 23.07 -7.31 -5.58
C ALA A 43 23.07 -5.78 -5.42
N VAL A 44 22.00 -5.10 -5.81
CA VAL A 44 21.91 -3.63 -5.72
C VAL A 44 20.93 -3.14 -4.66
N TYR A 45 20.50 -4.02 -3.77
CA TYR A 45 19.55 -3.66 -2.72
C TYR A 45 20.06 -2.49 -1.86
N ALA A 46 21.30 -2.51 -1.44
CA ALA A 46 21.86 -1.47 -0.59
C ALA A 46 21.81 -0.08 -1.25
N ARG A 47 22.10 -0.02 -2.54
CA ARG A 47 22.03 1.21 -3.32
C ARG A 47 20.59 1.66 -3.46
N TRP A 48 19.71 0.74 -3.79
CA TRP A 48 18.27 1.02 -3.91
C TRP A 48 17.70 1.56 -2.60
N PHE A 49 18.02 0.90 -1.48
CA PHE A 49 17.58 1.30 -0.15
C PHE A 49 18.03 2.74 0.16
N ARG A 50 19.28 3.04 -0.11
CA ARG A 50 19.80 4.39 0.12
C ARG A 50 19.09 5.43 -0.73
N SER A 51 19.01 5.19 -2.03
CA SER A 51 18.46 6.15 -2.98
C SER A 51 16.95 6.38 -2.78
N ASN A 52 16.21 5.32 -2.53
CA ASN A 52 14.74 5.42 -2.52
C ASN A 52 14.17 5.67 -1.14
N ILE A 53 14.90 5.37 -0.08
CA ILE A 53 14.41 5.51 1.29
C ILE A 53 15.19 6.57 2.05
N LEU A 54 16.49 6.37 2.24
CA LEU A 54 17.28 7.25 3.09
C LEU A 54 17.51 8.63 2.47
N GLU A 55 17.75 8.69 1.17
CA GLU A 55 18.01 9.94 0.45
C GLU A 55 16.79 10.48 -0.28
N ASN A 56 15.62 9.90 -0.04
CA ASN A 56 14.38 10.33 -0.66
C ASN A 56 13.91 11.63 0.00
N GLU A 57 13.94 12.72 -0.75
CA GLU A 57 13.57 14.04 -0.24
C GLU A 57 12.06 14.16 0.09
N PHE A 58 11.26 13.23 -0.42
CA PHE A 58 9.82 13.22 -0.16
C PHE A 58 9.42 12.24 0.93
N ALA A 59 10.39 11.58 1.56
CA ALA A 59 10.15 10.63 2.64
C ALA A 59 10.70 11.18 3.96
N GLU A 60 9.98 10.93 5.03
CA GLU A 60 10.35 11.41 6.35
C GLU A 60 10.55 10.23 7.31
N GLU A 61 11.75 10.15 7.90
CA GLU A 61 12.04 9.15 8.91
C GLU A 61 11.15 9.36 10.14
N GLY A 62 10.61 8.29 10.66
CA GLY A 62 9.69 8.35 11.79
C GLY A 62 8.24 8.61 11.42
N THR A 63 7.97 8.92 10.14
CA THR A 63 6.62 9.12 9.63
C THR A 63 6.32 8.13 8.51
N ASP A 64 7.21 8.07 7.50
CA ASP A 64 7.04 7.20 6.34
C ASP A 64 7.79 5.88 6.50
N TYR A 65 8.93 5.91 7.19
CA TYR A 65 9.76 4.73 7.38
C TYR A 65 10.49 4.77 8.73
N PHE A 66 10.84 3.57 9.21
CA PHE A 66 11.49 3.38 10.50
C PHE A 66 12.66 2.41 10.31
N PRO A 67 13.90 2.93 10.16
CA PRO A 67 15.05 2.06 9.85
C PRO A 67 15.41 1.14 11.00
N PHE A 68 15.89 -0.04 10.67
CA PHE A 68 16.48 -0.98 11.63
C PHE A 68 17.51 -1.85 10.91
N ASN A 69 18.38 -2.47 11.69
CA ASN A 69 19.35 -3.42 11.15
C ASN A 69 18.86 -4.83 11.42
N THR A 70 18.95 -5.69 10.42
CA THR A 70 18.61 -7.10 10.60
C THR A 70 19.78 -7.81 11.26
N ASN A 71 19.49 -8.65 12.25
CA ASN A 71 20.50 -9.49 12.87
C ASN A 71 20.87 -10.63 11.94
N VAL A 72 22.14 -10.84 11.72
CA VAL A 72 22.62 -11.97 10.95
C VAL A 72 23.21 -12.99 11.90
N GLU A 73 22.54 -14.10 12.07
CA GLU A 73 23.09 -15.25 12.77
C GLU A 73 24.19 -15.83 11.87
N CYS A 74 25.30 -16.26 12.42
CA CYS A 74 26.43 -16.85 11.68
C CYS A 74 27.47 -15.89 11.11
N GLY A 75 27.65 -14.71 11.66
CA GLY A 75 28.82 -13.88 11.39
C GLY A 75 28.83 -13.09 10.10
N GLY A 76 27.71 -12.98 9.40
CA GLY A 76 27.60 -12.08 8.25
C GLY A 76 27.35 -10.64 8.69
N GLN A 77 27.51 -9.70 7.78
CA GLN A 77 27.17 -8.31 8.07
C GLN A 77 25.67 -8.12 8.21
N ALA A 78 25.26 -7.36 9.22
CA ALA A 78 23.87 -6.95 9.35
C ALA A 78 23.48 -6.13 8.12
N SER A 79 22.36 -6.44 7.54
CA SER A 79 21.85 -5.66 6.41
C SER A 79 20.80 -4.66 6.90
N LYS A 80 20.72 -3.52 6.22
CA LYS A 80 19.77 -2.48 6.56
C LYS A 80 18.41 -2.83 6.05
N ASP A 81 17.40 -2.58 6.87
CA ASP A 81 16.00 -2.71 6.49
C ASP A 81 15.25 -1.55 7.11
N ALA A 82 14.00 -1.40 6.79
CA ALA A 82 13.14 -0.40 7.38
C ALA A 82 11.71 -0.87 7.33
N LYS A 83 10.95 -0.54 8.35
CA LYS A 83 9.50 -0.67 8.28
C LYS A 83 8.98 0.50 7.47
N LEU A 84 8.09 0.21 6.53
CA LEU A 84 7.49 1.19 5.65
C LEU A 84 6.00 1.24 5.90
N THR A 85 5.44 2.44 5.95
CA THR A 85 3.98 2.56 5.98
C THR A 85 3.41 2.06 4.66
N ALA A 86 2.17 1.60 4.70
CA ALA A 86 1.48 1.15 3.48
C ALA A 86 1.49 2.25 2.42
N ARG A 87 1.25 3.48 2.84
CA ARG A 87 1.24 4.63 1.93
C ARG A 87 2.58 4.81 1.23
N PHE A 88 3.67 4.75 1.97
CA PHE A 88 5.01 4.93 1.41
C PHE A 88 5.39 3.77 0.49
N ALA A 89 5.08 2.54 0.90
CA ALA A 89 5.34 1.36 0.08
C ALA A 89 4.59 1.43 -1.26
N LYS A 90 3.36 1.88 -1.23
CA LYS A 90 2.57 2.08 -2.46
C LYS A 90 3.22 3.11 -3.37
N LYS A 91 3.67 4.23 -2.82
CA LYS A 91 4.36 5.26 -3.61
C LYS A 91 5.62 4.70 -4.25
N LEU A 92 6.45 4.00 -3.48
CA LEU A 92 7.69 3.43 -4.00
C LEU A 92 7.44 2.39 -5.08
N SER A 93 6.39 1.58 -4.93
CA SER A 93 6.07 0.54 -5.93
C SER A 93 5.79 1.14 -7.30
N MET A 94 5.22 2.35 -7.33
CA MET A 94 4.88 3.02 -8.58
C MET A 94 6.08 3.70 -9.26
N THR A 95 7.19 3.84 -8.57
CA THR A 95 8.36 4.55 -9.12
C THR A 95 9.28 3.68 -9.94
N GLN A 96 9.16 2.35 -9.84
CA GLN A 96 10.08 1.44 -10.48
C GLN A 96 9.75 1.26 -11.96
N LYS A 97 10.80 1.27 -12.79
CA LYS A 97 10.66 1.13 -14.25
C LYS A 97 10.84 -0.32 -14.66
N ASN A 98 10.00 -1.18 -14.16
CA ASN A 98 9.98 -2.60 -14.51
C ASN A 98 8.54 -3.10 -14.52
N GLU A 99 8.36 -4.39 -14.79
CA GLU A 99 7.03 -4.99 -14.91
C GLU A 99 6.22 -4.83 -13.62
N ARG A 100 6.83 -5.05 -12.45
CA ARG A 100 6.13 -4.90 -11.17
C ARG A 100 5.71 -3.46 -10.91
N GLY A 101 6.57 -2.51 -11.24
CA GLY A 101 6.23 -1.09 -11.15
C GLY A 101 5.08 -0.73 -12.08
N GLU A 102 5.08 -1.28 -13.30
CA GLU A 102 3.99 -1.05 -14.24
C GLU A 102 2.69 -1.65 -13.72
N GLN A 103 2.72 -2.84 -13.14
CA GLN A 103 1.53 -3.45 -12.54
C GLN A 103 0.98 -2.58 -11.42
N ALA A 104 1.84 -1.98 -10.61
CA ALA A 104 1.40 -1.10 -9.53
C ALA A 104 0.76 0.17 -10.10
N ARG A 105 1.39 0.80 -11.07
CA ARG A 105 0.84 1.99 -11.73
C ARG A 105 -0.50 1.70 -12.38
N ASP A 106 -0.61 0.58 -13.06
CA ASP A 106 -1.83 0.15 -13.73
C ASP A 106 -2.96 -0.10 -12.71
N TYR A 107 -2.61 -0.76 -11.60
CA TYR A 107 -3.57 -0.99 -10.52
C TYR A 107 -4.17 0.32 -10.00
N PHE A 108 -3.33 1.29 -9.68
CA PHE A 108 -3.81 2.55 -9.11
C PHE A 108 -4.58 3.40 -10.13
N THR A 109 -4.18 3.33 -11.40
CA THR A 109 -4.93 3.98 -12.47
C THR A 109 -6.34 3.39 -12.59
N LYS A 110 -6.46 2.07 -12.53
CA LYS A 110 -7.76 1.40 -12.56
C LYS A 110 -8.62 1.71 -11.35
N VAL A 111 -8.00 1.85 -10.18
CA VAL A 111 -8.73 2.25 -8.97
C VAL A 111 -9.32 3.65 -9.14
N GLU A 112 -8.55 4.58 -9.70
CA GLU A 112 -9.04 5.92 -9.97
C GLU A 112 -10.17 5.90 -10.99
N ASP A 113 -10.04 5.11 -12.06
CA ASP A 113 -11.09 4.98 -13.07
C ASP A 113 -12.40 4.47 -12.46
N LYS A 114 -12.29 3.50 -11.55
CA LYS A 114 -13.47 2.98 -10.85
C LYS A 114 -14.07 4.00 -9.90
N ALA A 115 -13.25 4.77 -9.22
CA ALA A 115 -13.72 5.84 -8.35
C ALA A 115 -14.47 6.90 -9.16
N LYS A 116 -13.94 7.28 -10.32
CA LYS A 116 -14.59 8.22 -11.24
C LYS A 116 -15.93 7.69 -11.74
N GLU A 117 -15.95 6.42 -12.14
CA GLU A 117 -17.17 5.76 -12.58
C GLU A 117 -18.23 5.77 -11.49
N MET A 118 -17.83 5.47 -10.26
CA MET A 118 -18.75 5.49 -9.12
C MET A 118 -19.34 6.89 -8.87
N VAL A 119 -18.50 7.93 -8.96
CA VAL A 119 -18.98 9.32 -8.82
C VAL A 119 -19.99 9.66 -9.90
N LEU A 120 -19.72 9.26 -11.15
CA LEU A 120 -20.64 9.51 -12.25
C LEU A 120 -21.97 8.79 -12.04
N ARG A 121 -21.94 7.55 -11.58
CA ARG A 121 -23.17 6.80 -11.26
C ARG A 121 -23.97 7.47 -10.17
N LEU A 122 -23.31 7.98 -9.13
CA LEU A 122 -23.99 8.70 -8.07
C LEU A 122 -24.67 9.98 -8.58
N GLN A 123 -24.03 10.67 -9.55
CA GLN A 123 -24.60 11.87 -10.16
C GLN A 123 -25.84 11.56 -10.99
N GLU A 124 -25.89 10.37 -11.60
CA GLU A 124 -27.02 9.93 -12.43
C GLU A 124 -28.19 9.39 -11.59
N MET A 125 -27.98 9.11 -10.31
CA MET A 125 -29.01 8.62 -9.43
C MET A 125 -30.00 9.72 -9.07
N SER A 126 -31.24 9.31 -8.70
CA SER A 126 -32.22 10.26 -8.17
C SER A 126 -31.71 10.88 -6.88
N PRO A 127 -32.12 12.13 -6.55
CA PRO A 127 -31.71 12.76 -5.30
C PRO A 127 -32.06 11.94 -4.07
N GLU A 128 -33.21 11.27 -4.07
CA GLU A 128 -33.64 10.43 -2.94
C GLU A 128 -32.71 9.25 -2.76
N LEU A 129 -32.32 8.57 -3.84
CA LEU A 129 -31.44 7.42 -3.77
C LEU A 129 -30.04 7.83 -3.31
N ARG A 130 -29.54 8.97 -3.81
CA ARG A 130 -28.24 9.49 -3.37
C ARG A 130 -28.24 9.79 -1.87
N LEU A 131 -29.35 10.36 -1.37
CA LEU A 131 -29.48 10.66 0.04
C LEU A 131 -29.46 9.38 0.88
N LEU A 132 -30.17 8.34 0.46
CA LEU A 132 -30.18 7.06 1.17
C LEU A 132 -28.81 6.42 1.23
N ILE A 133 -28.06 6.45 0.12
CA ILE A 133 -26.69 5.92 0.08
C ILE A 133 -25.78 6.70 1.04
N ASN A 134 -25.87 8.02 1.02
CA ASN A 134 -25.06 8.87 1.89
C ASN A 134 -25.38 8.64 3.37
N MET A 135 -26.64 8.44 3.70
CA MET A 135 -27.05 8.13 5.07
C MET A 135 -26.48 6.79 5.54
N GLU A 136 -26.52 5.78 4.70
CA GLU A 136 -25.95 4.48 5.03
C GLU A 136 -24.44 4.55 5.23
N MET A 137 -23.75 5.24 4.34
CA MET A 137 -22.30 5.43 4.45
C MET A 137 -21.93 6.17 5.73
N GLU A 138 -22.69 7.20 6.07
CA GLU A 138 -22.48 7.96 7.31
C GLU A 138 -22.70 7.10 8.55
N GLN A 139 -23.72 6.26 8.55
CA GLN A 139 -23.97 5.33 9.64
C GLN A 139 -22.82 4.35 9.82
N LYS A 140 -22.28 3.82 8.73
CA LYS A 140 -21.12 2.93 8.78
C LYS A 140 -19.89 3.63 9.31
N ARG A 141 -19.66 4.86 8.90
CA ARG A 141 -18.53 5.67 9.37
C ARG A 141 -18.64 5.92 10.87
N GLN A 142 -19.82 6.30 11.34
CA GLN A 142 -20.06 6.55 12.77
C GLN A 142 -19.90 5.27 13.60
N ALA A 143 -20.37 4.14 13.08
CA ALA A 143 -20.20 2.87 13.76
C ALA A 143 -18.71 2.49 13.89
N ALA A 144 -17.94 2.74 12.86
CA ALA A 144 -16.49 2.50 12.87
C ALA A 144 -15.80 3.42 13.89
N GLU A 145 -16.16 4.68 13.94
CA GLU A 145 -15.61 5.63 14.92
C GLU A 145 -15.94 5.22 16.36
N LEU A 146 -17.17 4.79 16.60
CA LEU A 146 -17.58 4.33 17.94
C LEU A 146 -16.82 3.08 18.36
N ALA A 147 -16.50 2.19 17.41
CA ALA A 147 -15.73 0.99 17.68
C ALA A 147 -14.28 1.31 18.07
N GLU A 148 -13.74 2.44 17.64
CA GLU A 148 -12.39 2.88 17.98
C GLU A 148 -12.31 3.57 19.33
N ILE A 149 -13.42 4.04 19.86
CA ILE A 149 -13.48 4.71 21.15
C ILE A 149 -13.73 3.66 22.24
N LYS A 150 -12.68 3.27 22.91
CA LYS A 150 -12.77 2.38 24.05
C LYS A 150 -12.08 2.97 25.25
#